data_f12dac82ec6b8ebe41472513141da2e2
#
_entry.id   f12dac82ec6b8ebe41472513141da2e2
#
_cell.length_a   1.000
_cell.length_b   1.000
_cell.length_c   1.000
_cell.angle_alpha   90.00
_cell.angle_beta   90.00
_cell.angle_gamma   90.00
#
_symmetry.space_group_name_H-M   'P 1'
#
loop_
_entity.id
_entity.type
_entity.pdbx_description
1 polymer ?
#
loop_
_entity_poly.entity_id
_entity_poly.type
_entity_poly.pdbx_seq_one_letter_code
_entity_poly.pdbx_strand_id
1 'polypeptide(L)'
;MRYLFSLLFLLAYGSTVAQQPPMLPRDAAIEAKIEKLLEQMSLDEKIGQMVELEIGMITYRDPRYVVEKLARMSEQELADTLRRFGLDKQHNAAQLALTTPEDKQNKEKLMRLYWVSNDIQSKLPFRLDEAALDSVVGKYKVGSILNAPQTTAQTPAMWNQVVKTIQDVSIKHLGIPTVYGLDQMHGTTYSTGGTLFPGAINMAATFNRDLVYKICLLYTSDAADEARSVD
;
A
#
# COMPACT_ATOMS: atom_id res chain seq x y z
N MET A 1 53.42 -24.09 5.11
CA MET A 1 52.47 -24.20 3.98
C MET A 1 50.98 -24.06 4.39
N ARG A 2 50.53 -24.57 5.55
CA ARG A 2 49.09 -24.47 5.96
C ARG A 2 48.60 -23.04 6.21
N TYR A 3 49.41 -22.12 6.66
CA TYR A 3 49.05 -20.72 6.94
C TYR A 3 49.05 -19.82 5.70
N LEU A 4 49.76 -20.20 4.63
CA LEU A 4 49.77 -19.45 3.37
C LEU A 4 48.44 -19.61 2.60
N PHE A 5 47.79 -20.77 2.69
CA PHE A 5 46.51 -21.04 2.09
C PHE A 5 45.35 -20.28 2.81
N SER A 6 45.46 -20.18 4.14
CA SER A 6 44.44 -19.41 4.93
C SER A 6 44.51 -17.90 4.66
N LEU A 7 45.71 -17.36 4.41
CA LEU A 7 45.92 -15.95 4.10
C LEU A 7 45.41 -15.61 2.66
N LEU A 8 45.62 -16.53 1.71
CA LEU A 8 45.08 -16.38 0.34
C LEU A 8 43.57 -16.48 0.29
N PHE A 9 42.93 -17.29 1.14
CA PHE A 9 41.49 -17.37 1.25
C PHE A 9 40.89 -16.10 1.87
N LEU A 10 41.55 -15.50 2.86
CA LEU A 10 41.13 -14.23 3.47
C LEU A 10 41.29 -13.04 2.52
N LEU A 11 42.31 -13.03 1.67
CA LEU A 11 42.51 -12.01 0.63
C LEU A 11 41.52 -12.14 -0.54
N ALA A 12 41.06 -13.36 -0.88
CA ALA A 12 40.03 -13.58 -1.89
C ALA A 12 38.61 -13.20 -1.40
N TYR A 13 38.35 -13.32 -0.09
CA TYR A 13 37.07 -12.89 0.51
C TYR A 13 36.96 -11.38 0.69
N GLY A 14 38.10 -10.66 0.74
CA GLY A 14 38.14 -9.20 0.91
C GLY A 14 37.83 -8.39 -0.35
N SER A 15 37.66 -8.99 -1.51
CA SER A 15 37.44 -8.30 -2.78
C SER A 15 36.03 -8.45 -3.38
N THR A 16 35.09 -9.05 -2.68
CA THR A 16 33.70 -8.85 -3.03
C THR A 16 33.24 -7.48 -2.52
N VAL A 17 33.78 -6.43 -3.10
CA VAL A 17 33.09 -5.12 -3.09
C VAL A 17 31.74 -5.40 -3.73
N ALA A 18 30.68 -5.38 -2.93
CA ALA A 18 29.34 -5.42 -3.46
C ALA A 18 29.30 -4.34 -4.53
N GLN A 19 29.17 -4.73 -5.80
CA GLN A 19 28.96 -3.76 -6.86
C GLN A 19 27.70 -3.00 -6.47
N GLN A 20 27.88 -1.76 -6.03
CA GLN A 20 26.73 -0.88 -5.86
C GLN A 20 26.02 -0.86 -7.20
N PRO A 21 24.70 -1.05 -7.23
CA PRO A 21 23.96 -0.91 -8.46
C PRO A 21 24.33 0.43 -9.06
N PRO A 22 24.48 0.53 -10.42
CA PRO A 22 24.84 1.79 -11.05
C PRO A 22 23.86 2.86 -10.56
N MET A 23 24.39 3.83 -9.83
CA MET A 23 23.59 4.98 -9.42
C MET A 23 23.09 5.65 -10.70
N LEU A 24 21.82 5.98 -10.77
CA LEU A 24 21.29 6.79 -11.86
C LEU A 24 22.17 8.04 -12.00
N PRO A 25 22.58 8.39 -13.23
CA PRO A 25 23.38 9.59 -13.44
C PRO A 25 22.64 10.80 -12.88
N ARG A 26 23.31 11.59 -12.04
CA ARG A 26 22.72 12.79 -11.47
C ARG A 26 22.55 13.83 -12.57
N ASP A 27 21.33 14.34 -12.71
CA ASP A 27 21.03 15.47 -13.58
C ASP A 27 21.17 16.76 -12.77
N ALA A 28 22.14 17.60 -13.12
CA ALA A 28 22.43 18.84 -12.39
C ALA A 28 21.23 19.82 -12.37
N ALA A 29 20.37 19.80 -13.39
CA ALA A 29 19.17 20.65 -13.42
C ALA A 29 18.09 20.14 -12.47
N ILE A 30 17.96 18.82 -12.33
CA ILE A 30 17.05 18.19 -11.37
C ILE A 30 17.56 18.43 -9.95
N GLU A 31 18.87 18.20 -9.69
CA GLU A 31 19.47 18.44 -8.36
C GLU A 31 19.26 19.89 -7.92
N ALA A 32 19.49 20.87 -8.79
CA ALA A 32 19.27 22.27 -8.48
C ALA A 32 17.81 22.60 -8.14
N LYS A 33 16.84 21.92 -8.76
CA LYS A 33 15.41 22.06 -8.41
C LYS A 33 15.12 21.47 -7.04
N ILE A 34 15.70 20.29 -6.75
CA ILE A 34 15.54 19.62 -5.46
C ILE A 34 16.08 20.50 -4.34
N GLU A 35 17.31 21.02 -4.47
CA GLU A 35 17.91 21.91 -3.46
C GLU A 35 17.03 23.13 -3.20
N LYS A 36 16.56 23.78 -4.27
CA LYS A 36 15.66 24.94 -4.15
C LYS A 36 14.35 24.60 -3.43
N LEU A 37 13.76 23.43 -3.67
CA LEU A 37 12.57 22.98 -2.96
C LEU A 37 12.88 22.73 -1.49
N LEU A 38 13.99 22.03 -1.19
CA LEU A 38 14.42 21.74 0.18
C LEU A 38 14.69 23.00 0.99
N GLU A 39 15.23 24.07 0.38
CA GLU A 39 15.43 25.36 1.05
C GLU A 39 14.11 26.02 1.46
N GLN A 40 13.04 25.80 0.72
CA GLN A 40 11.72 26.40 0.96
C GLN A 40 10.88 25.61 1.96
N MET A 41 11.20 24.32 2.17
CA MET A 41 10.43 23.43 3.04
C MET A 41 10.81 23.60 4.50
N SER A 42 9.80 23.66 5.36
CA SER A 42 9.95 23.51 6.81
C SER A 42 10.45 22.11 7.18
N LEU A 43 10.91 21.95 8.42
CA LEU A 43 11.31 20.62 8.92
C LEU A 43 10.14 19.63 8.89
N ASP A 44 8.94 20.07 9.27
CA ASP A 44 7.75 19.22 9.28
C ASP A 44 7.37 18.75 7.88
N GLU A 45 7.48 19.61 6.87
CA GLU A 45 7.25 19.23 5.47
C GLU A 45 8.29 18.23 4.95
N LYS A 46 9.56 18.42 5.32
CA LYS A 46 10.62 17.45 4.99
C LYS A 46 10.37 16.10 5.64
N ILE A 47 9.94 16.07 6.89
CA ILE A 47 9.55 14.84 7.59
C ILE A 47 8.36 14.19 6.88
N GLY A 48 7.33 14.97 6.53
CA GLY A 48 6.16 14.47 5.81
C GLY A 48 6.54 13.78 4.50
N GLN A 49 7.45 14.36 3.72
CA GLN A 49 7.94 13.75 2.47
C GLN A 49 8.66 12.42 2.66
N MET A 50 9.17 12.13 3.85
CA MET A 50 9.82 10.84 4.18
C MET A 50 8.83 9.80 4.73
N VAL A 51 7.56 10.15 4.91
CA VAL A 51 6.53 9.28 5.47
C VAL A 51 5.78 8.60 4.33
N GLU A 52 5.57 7.29 4.48
CA GLU A 52 4.65 6.48 3.68
C GLU A 52 3.49 6.02 4.54
N LEU A 53 2.27 6.19 4.06
CA LEU A 53 1.06 5.76 4.75
C LEU A 53 0.20 4.86 3.86
N GLU A 54 -0.47 3.93 4.49
CA GLU A 54 -1.44 3.06 3.82
C GLU A 54 -2.68 3.87 3.42
N ILE A 55 -3.22 3.61 2.21
CA ILE A 55 -4.34 4.36 1.62
C ILE A 55 -5.60 4.39 2.52
N GLY A 56 -5.78 3.43 3.40
CA GLY A 56 -6.87 3.41 4.38
C GLY A 56 -6.90 4.65 5.28
N MET A 57 -5.77 5.34 5.44
CA MET A 57 -5.69 6.59 6.20
C MET A 57 -6.43 7.76 5.54
N ILE A 58 -6.63 7.69 4.22
CA ILE A 58 -7.33 8.69 3.41
C ILE A 58 -8.60 8.14 2.75
N THR A 59 -9.01 6.93 3.11
CA THR A 59 -10.22 6.27 2.62
C THR A 59 -11.39 6.59 3.53
N TYR A 60 -12.50 7.01 2.94
CA TYR A 60 -13.75 7.19 3.68
C TYR A 60 -14.22 5.85 4.26
N ARG A 61 -14.49 5.85 5.54
CA ARG A 61 -15.09 4.72 6.26
C ARG A 61 -16.50 5.10 6.72
N ASP A 62 -17.47 4.27 6.36
CA ASP A 62 -18.85 4.49 6.80
C ASP A 62 -18.93 4.39 8.34
N PRO A 63 -19.32 5.48 9.03
CA PRO A 63 -19.31 5.51 10.49
C PRO A 63 -20.33 4.55 11.14
N ARG A 64 -21.23 3.96 10.36
CA ARG A 64 -22.20 2.97 10.86
C ARG A 64 -21.55 1.61 11.16
N TYR A 65 -20.42 1.32 10.48
CA TYR A 65 -19.75 0.01 10.52
C TYR A 65 -18.31 0.08 11.03
N VAL A 66 -17.96 1.12 11.77
CA VAL A 66 -16.67 1.17 12.51
C VAL A 66 -16.76 0.29 13.77
N VAL A 67 -15.61 -0.10 14.28
CA VAL A 67 -15.50 -1.05 15.43
C VAL A 67 -16.35 -0.60 16.60
N GLU A 68 -16.34 0.67 16.96
CA GLU A 68 -17.06 1.22 18.10
C GLU A 68 -18.59 1.10 17.95
N LYS A 69 -19.08 1.12 16.71
CA LYS A 69 -20.50 0.92 16.43
C LYS A 69 -20.85 -0.56 16.44
N LEU A 70 -20.07 -1.39 15.78
CA LEU A 70 -20.25 -2.84 15.80
C LEU A 70 -20.17 -3.41 17.22
N ALA A 71 -19.28 -2.89 18.06
CA ALA A 71 -19.11 -3.29 19.45
C ALA A 71 -20.34 -2.99 20.36
N ARG A 72 -21.25 -2.14 19.88
CA ARG A 72 -22.50 -1.78 20.59
C ARG A 72 -23.72 -2.54 20.08
N MET A 73 -23.59 -3.28 18.99
CA MET A 73 -24.67 -4.06 18.41
C MET A 73 -24.94 -5.30 19.26
N SER A 74 -26.20 -5.65 19.38
CA SER A 74 -26.62 -6.96 19.89
C SER A 74 -26.21 -8.07 18.92
N GLU A 75 -26.23 -9.31 19.39
CA GLU A 75 -25.96 -10.48 18.55
C GLU A 75 -26.88 -10.51 17.33
N GLN A 76 -28.17 -10.19 17.49
CA GLN A 76 -29.12 -10.17 16.40
C GLN A 76 -28.80 -9.09 15.37
N GLU A 77 -28.47 -7.86 15.78
CA GLU A 77 -28.06 -6.77 14.89
C GLU A 77 -26.78 -7.09 14.14
N LEU A 78 -25.81 -7.74 14.79
CA LEU A 78 -24.60 -8.24 14.14
C LEU A 78 -24.93 -9.30 13.09
N ALA A 79 -25.80 -10.28 13.44
CA ALA A 79 -26.23 -11.31 12.52
C ALA A 79 -26.92 -10.73 11.27
N ASP A 80 -27.80 -9.75 11.46
CA ASP A 80 -28.50 -9.08 10.36
C ASP A 80 -27.55 -8.26 9.51
N THR A 81 -26.56 -7.60 10.14
CA THR A 81 -25.51 -6.87 9.45
C THR A 81 -24.63 -7.81 8.62
N LEU A 82 -24.16 -8.89 9.19
CA LEU A 82 -23.34 -9.88 8.47
C LEU A 82 -24.09 -10.46 7.26
N ARG A 83 -25.37 -10.82 7.43
CA ARG A 83 -26.20 -11.31 6.30
C ARG A 83 -26.38 -10.26 5.21
N ARG A 84 -26.59 -9.00 5.57
CA ARG A 84 -26.71 -7.89 4.59
C ARG A 84 -25.49 -7.79 3.68
N PHE A 85 -24.30 -8.02 4.21
CA PHE A 85 -23.04 -7.94 3.46
C PHE A 85 -22.54 -9.29 2.94
N GLY A 86 -23.29 -10.39 3.16
CA GLY A 86 -22.90 -11.73 2.74
C GLY A 86 -21.68 -12.28 3.48
N LEU A 87 -21.49 -11.85 4.73
CA LEU A 87 -20.36 -12.23 5.60
C LEU A 87 -20.75 -13.25 6.67
N ASP A 88 -21.99 -13.69 6.73
CA ASP A 88 -22.54 -14.62 7.72
C ASP A 88 -21.95 -16.03 7.64
N LYS A 89 -21.34 -16.40 6.51
CA LYS A 89 -20.60 -17.66 6.35
C LYS A 89 -19.16 -17.57 6.86
N GLN A 90 -18.61 -16.38 6.95
CA GLN A 90 -17.22 -16.14 7.35
C GLN A 90 -17.11 -15.76 8.83
N HIS A 91 -18.14 -15.12 9.37
CA HIS A 91 -18.17 -14.61 10.74
C HIS A 91 -19.42 -15.05 11.48
N ASN A 92 -19.24 -15.39 12.76
CA ASN A 92 -20.33 -15.80 13.65
C ASN A 92 -20.68 -14.66 14.63
N ALA A 93 -21.92 -14.16 14.55
CA ALA A 93 -22.39 -13.05 15.38
C ALA A 93 -22.27 -13.30 16.89
N ALA A 94 -22.55 -14.54 17.35
CA ALA A 94 -22.44 -14.90 18.77
C ALA A 94 -21.00 -14.80 19.30
N GLN A 95 -19.99 -15.06 18.44
CA GLN A 95 -18.59 -14.92 18.80
C GLN A 95 -18.09 -13.47 18.76
N LEU A 96 -18.81 -12.58 18.08
CA LEU A 96 -18.48 -11.17 17.93
C LEU A 96 -19.16 -10.29 18.98
N ALA A 97 -20.35 -10.67 19.43
CA ALA A 97 -21.14 -9.88 20.38
C ALA A 97 -20.38 -9.68 21.70
N LEU A 98 -20.34 -8.42 22.15
CA LEU A 98 -19.72 -8.03 23.42
C LEU A 98 -20.81 -7.93 24.51
N THR A 99 -21.23 -9.08 25.02
CA THR A 99 -22.37 -9.21 25.93
C THR A 99 -22.04 -8.95 27.39
N THR A 100 -20.76 -9.14 27.78
CA THR A 100 -20.30 -8.96 29.16
C THR A 100 -19.27 -7.82 29.27
N PRO A 101 -19.02 -7.28 30.47
CA PRO A 101 -17.93 -6.32 30.68
C PRO A 101 -16.55 -6.87 30.28
N GLU A 102 -16.32 -8.18 30.52
CA GLU A 102 -15.08 -8.87 30.15
C GLU A 102 -14.90 -8.94 28.64
N ASP A 103 -16.00 -9.18 27.89
CA ASP A 103 -15.98 -9.15 26.42
C ASP A 103 -15.48 -7.81 25.87
N LYS A 104 -15.89 -6.69 26.47
CA LYS A 104 -15.49 -5.34 26.04
C LYS A 104 -14.01 -5.05 26.22
N GLN A 105 -13.32 -5.84 27.07
CA GLN A 105 -11.88 -5.77 27.29
C GLN A 105 -11.12 -6.89 26.55
N ASN A 106 -11.84 -7.82 25.94
CA ASN A 106 -11.26 -8.95 25.25
C ASN A 106 -10.65 -8.49 23.90
N LYS A 107 -9.32 -8.43 23.88
CA LYS A 107 -8.56 -8.00 22.69
C LYS A 107 -8.84 -8.86 21.46
N GLU A 108 -9.06 -10.17 21.63
CA GLU A 108 -9.34 -11.06 20.51
C GLU A 108 -10.71 -10.76 19.89
N LYS A 109 -11.75 -10.57 20.69
CA LYS A 109 -13.08 -10.18 20.19
C LYS A 109 -13.03 -8.81 19.50
N LEU A 110 -12.33 -7.84 20.07
CA LEU A 110 -12.15 -6.52 19.48
C LEU A 110 -11.39 -6.61 18.14
N MET A 111 -10.36 -7.46 18.06
CA MET A 111 -9.65 -7.70 16.82
C MET A 111 -10.54 -8.35 15.76
N ARG A 112 -11.38 -9.31 16.13
CA ARG A 112 -12.37 -9.92 15.23
C ARG A 112 -13.37 -8.87 14.70
N LEU A 113 -13.87 -7.99 15.56
CA LEU A 113 -14.72 -6.86 15.15
C LEU A 113 -14.01 -5.89 14.22
N TYR A 114 -12.72 -5.68 14.41
CA TYR A 114 -11.90 -4.88 13.49
C TYR A 114 -11.84 -5.50 12.08
N TRP A 115 -11.61 -6.80 11.98
CA TRP A 115 -11.64 -7.51 10.70
C TRP A 115 -13.02 -7.47 10.04
N VAL A 116 -14.08 -7.72 10.81
CA VAL A 116 -15.47 -7.58 10.33
C VAL A 116 -15.75 -6.17 9.82
N SER A 117 -15.31 -5.15 10.55
CA SER A 117 -15.44 -3.77 10.10
C SER A 117 -14.76 -3.57 8.75
N ASN A 118 -13.53 -4.04 8.58
CA ASN A 118 -12.80 -3.93 7.32
C ASN A 118 -13.49 -4.69 6.18
N ASP A 119 -13.98 -5.90 6.44
CA ASP A 119 -14.72 -6.69 5.44
C ASP A 119 -16.01 -5.98 5.00
N ILE A 120 -16.75 -5.38 5.92
CA ILE A 120 -17.94 -4.57 5.58
C ILE A 120 -17.54 -3.34 4.76
N GLN A 121 -16.52 -2.60 5.20
CA GLN A 121 -16.05 -1.40 4.49
C GLN A 121 -15.62 -1.75 3.06
N SER A 122 -15.00 -2.91 2.85
CA SER A 122 -14.58 -3.37 1.52
C SER A 122 -15.73 -3.75 0.57
N LYS A 123 -16.94 -3.96 1.10
CA LYS A 123 -18.16 -4.20 0.30
C LYS A 123 -18.89 -2.90 -0.08
N LEU A 124 -18.52 -1.79 0.54
CA LEU A 124 -19.10 -0.47 0.22
C LEU A 124 -18.36 0.14 -0.97
N PRO A 125 -18.99 1.05 -1.73
CA PRO A 125 -18.31 1.78 -2.79
C PRO A 125 -17.09 2.52 -2.23
N PHE A 126 -15.94 2.31 -2.86
CA PHE A 126 -14.72 3.02 -2.50
C PHE A 126 -14.85 4.52 -2.81
N ARG A 127 -14.39 5.34 -1.90
CA ARG A 127 -14.18 6.77 -2.09
C ARG A 127 -13.11 7.29 -1.14
N LEU A 128 -12.40 8.33 -1.56
CA LEU A 128 -11.50 9.06 -0.68
C LEU A 128 -12.29 9.90 0.33
N ASP A 129 -11.73 10.07 1.51
CA ASP A 129 -12.17 11.04 2.51
C ASP A 129 -11.42 12.35 2.24
N GLU A 130 -12.14 13.36 1.75
CA GLU A 130 -11.54 14.65 1.35
C GLU A 130 -10.85 15.35 2.53
N ALA A 131 -11.44 15.30 3.74
CA ALA A 131 -10.86 15.92 4.91
C ALA A 131 -9.58 15.20 5.38
N ALA A 132 -9.59 13.86 5.35
CA ALA A 132 -8.41 13.06 5.65
C ALA A 132 -7.31 13.26 4.60
N LEU A 133 -7.67 13.32 3.32
CA LEU A 133 -6.73 13.57 2.22
C LEU A 133 -6.07 14.95 2.34
N ASP A 134 -6.88 16.01 2.60
CA ASP A 134 -6.36 17.36 2.80
C ASP A 134 -5.47 17.44 4.05
N SER A 135 -5.80 16.69 5.10
CA SER A 135 -4.96 16.59 6.30
C SER A 135 -3.65 15.87 6.01
N VAL A 136 -3.70 14.65 5.45
CA VAL A 136 -2.53 13.77 5.27
C VAL A 136 -1.59 14.34 4.20
N VAL A 137 -2.11 14.59 3.01
CA VAL A 137 -1.31 15.03 1.87
C VAL A 137 -1.20 16.56 1.84
N GLY A 138 -2.29 17.27 2.10
CA GLY A 138 -2.32 18.73 2.04
C GLY A 138 -1.57 19.40 3.21
N LYS A 139 -1.87 19.04 4.46
CA LYS A 139 -1.29 19.66 5.65
C LYS A 139 0.03 19.01 6.07
N TYR A 140 0.05 17.68 6.27
CA TYR A 140 1.24 16.98 6.74
C TYR A 140 2.25 16.64 5.65
N LYS A 141 1.93 16.90 4.37
CA LYS A 141 2.83 16.73 3.23
C LYS A 141 3.37 15.31 3.10
N VAL A 142 2.56 14.29 3.41
CA VAL A 142 2.97 12.89 3.28
C VAL A 142 3.37 12.60 1.83
N GLY A 143 4.60 12.11 1.65
CA GLY A 143 5.24 11.96 0.34
C GLY A 143 4.89 10.67 -0.39
N SER A 144 4.40 9.64 0.32
CA SER A 144 4.08 8.35 -0.27
C SER A 144 2.80 7.75 0.30
N ILE A 145 1.98 7.17 -0.59
CA ILE A 145 0.79 6.39 -0.24
C ILE A 145 0.98 4.98 -0.77
N LEU A 146 0.62 3.99 0.03
CA LEU A 146 0.83 2.57 -0.27
C LEU A 146 -0.49 1.80 -0.31
N ASN A 147 -0.50 0.71 -1.08
CA ASN A 147 -1.52 -0.32 -1.16
C ASN A 147 -2.82 0.04 -1.89
N ALA A 148 -3.70 -0.95 -1.96
CA ALA A 148 -4.97 -0.87 -2.65
C ALA A 148 -6.08 -0.36 -1.72
N PRO A 149 -7.02 0.43 -2.26
CA PRO A 149 -8.10 1.01 -1.47
C PRO A 149 -9.06 -0.03 -0.87
N GLN A 150 -9.10 -1.22 -1.45
CA GLN A 150 -9.99 -2.31 -1.02
C GLN A 150 -9.34 -3.67 -1.32
N THR A 151 -9.88 -4.73 -0.73
CA THR A 151 -9.46 -6.12 -0.98
C THR A 151 -9.86 -6.63 -2.38
N THR A 152 -10.68 -5.89 -3.11
CA THR A 152 -11.15 -6.22 -4.46
C THR A 152 -10.38 -5.40 -5.49
N ALA A 153 -9.94 -6.04 -6.58
CA ALA A 153 -9.28 -5.36 -7.69
C ALA A 153 -10.18 -4.24 -8.27
N GLN A 154 -9.61 -3.08 -8.46
CA GLN A 154 -10.29 -1.90 -8.97
C GLN A 154 -10.14 -1.78 -10.49
N THR A 155 -11.04 -1.04 -11.14
CA THR A 155 -10.89 -0.73 -12.56
C THR A 155 -9.76 0.28 -12.79
N PRO A 156 -9.12 0.29 -13.99
CA PRO A 156 -8.15 1.32 -14.36
C PRO A 156 -8.70 2.74 -14.22
N ALA A 157 -9.98 2.96 -14.57
CA ALA A 157 -10.64 4.25 -14.41
C ALA A 157 -10.71 4.69 -12.94
N MET A 158 -11.01 3.76 -12.00
CA MET A 158 -11.00 4.06 -10.56
C MET A 158 -9.59 4.38 -10.08
N TRP A 159 -8.58 3.60 -10.51
CA TRP A 159 -7.18 3.87 -10.18
C TRP A 159 -6.74 5.24 -10.65
N ASN A 160 -7.05 5.60 -11.89
CA ASN A 160 -6.74 6.91 -12.45
C ASN A 160 -7.38 8.02 -11.59
N GLN A 161 -8.68 7.90 -11.26
CA GLN A 161 -9.36 8.88 -10.43
C GLN A 161 -8.71 9.02 -9.05
N VAL A 162 -8.38 7.91 -8.39
CA VAL A 162 -7.77 7.91 -7.05
C VAL A 162 -6.40 8.60 -7.08
N VAL A 163 -5.52 8.13 -7.97
CA VAL A 163 -4.14 8.66 -8.08
C VAL A 163 -4.19 10.14 -8.47
N LYS A 164 -5.00 10.50 -9.47
CA LYS A 164 -5.14 11.90 -9.88
C LYS A 164 -5.62 12.79 -8.73
N THR A 165 -6.61 12.38 -7.96
CA THR A 165 -7.13 13.18 -6.83
C THR A 165 -6.04 13.40 -5.77
N ILE A 166 -5.25 12.37 -5.46
CA ILE A 166 -4.13 12.48 -4.52
C ILE A 166 -3.06 13.44 -5.07
N GLN A 167 -2.70 13.30 -6.34
CA GLN A 167 -1.71 14.15 -7.02
C GLN A 167 -2.17 15.62 -7.06
N ASP A 168 -3.42 15.88 -7.40
CA ASP A 168 -3.96 17.23 -7.46
C ASP A 168 -3.83 17.96 -6.09
N VAL A 169 -4.08 17.25 -4.99
CA VAL A 169 -3.91 17.80 -3.63
C VAL A 169 -2.43 18.04 -3.33
N SER A 170 -1.55 17.07 -3.61
CA SER A 170 -0.13 17.20 -3.34
C SER A 170 0.51 18.35 -4.12
N ILE A 171 0.25 18.42 -5.41
CA ILE A 171 0.77 19.48 -6.29
C ILE A 171 0.24 20.85 -5.87
N LYS A 172 -1.05 20.95 -5.52
CA LYS A 172 -1.65 22.19 -5.05
C LYS A 172 -0.97 22.73 -3.79
N HIS A 173 -0.62 21.85 -2.84
CA HIS A 173 -0.12 22.26 -1.54
C HIS A 173 1.41 22.33 -1.42
N LEU A 174 2.15 21.59 -2.23
CA LEU A 174 3.60 21.49 -2.15
C LEU A 174 4.32 21.62 -3.49
N GLY A 175 3.62 21.45 -4.62
CA GLY A 175 4.25 21.43 -5.95
C GLY A 175 5.04 20.15 -6.25
N ILE A 176 4.99 19.15 -5.38
CA ILE A 176 5.66 17.85 -5.51
C ILE A 176 4.59 16.76 -5.60
N PRO A 177 4.65 15.85 -6.59
CA PRO A 177 3.72 14.73 -6.68
C PRO A 177 3.98 13.71 -5.57
N THR A 178 2.90 13.09 -5.05
CA THR A 178 2.97 11.96 -4.11
C THR A 178 3.43 10.70 -4.84
N VAL A 179 4.34 9.94 -4.25
CA VAL A 179 4.67 8.59 -4.74
C VAL A 179 3.53 7.64 -4.36
N TYR A 180 3.08 6.81 -5.30
CA TYR A 180 2.08 5.79 -5.03
C TYR A 180 2.67 4.39 -5.23
N GLY A 181 2.67 3.58 -4.17
CA GLY A 181 3.23 2.24 -4.15
C GLY A 181 2.16 1.15 -4.08
N LEU A 182 2.41 0.03 -4.74
CA LEU A 182 1.56 -1.17 -4.71
C LEU A 182 2.38 -2.43 -4.49
N ASP A 183 1.95 -3.30 -3.58
CA ASP A 183 2.53 -4.63 -3.36
C ASP A 183 1.96 -5.65 -4.35
N GLN A 184 2.32 -5.53 -5.60
CA GLN A 184 1.84 -6.43 -6.64
C GLN A 184 2.80 -7.62 -6.83
N MET A 185 2.64 -8.68 -6.06
CA MET A 185 3.55 -9.84 -6.06
C MET A 185 3.30 -10.83 -7.20
N HIS A 186 2.16 -10.76 -7.88
CA HIS A 186 1.70 -11.73 -8.88
C HIS A 186 1.24 -11.06 -10.18
N GLY A 187 1.90 -10.00 -10.60
CA GLY A 187 1.40 -9.16 -11.68
C GLY A 187 0.34 -8.16 -11.18
N THR A 188 -0.55 -7.70 -12.04
CA THR A 188 -1.53 -6.64 -11.76
C THR A 188 -2.70 -7.11 -10.89
N THR A 189 -2.42 -7.57 -9.66
CA THR A 189 -3.42 -8.18 -8.77
C THR A 189 -4.49 -7.21 -8.28
N TYR A 190 -4.20 -5.91 -8.25
CA TYR A 190 -5.11 -4.89 -7.74
C TYR A 190 -5.91 -4.15 -8.83
N SER A 191 -5.65 -4.48 -10.11
CA SER A 191 -6.38 -3.91 -11.25
C SER A 191 -7.16 -4.97 -12.01
N THR A 192 -8.40 -4.68 -12.39
CA THR A 192 -9.18 -5.55 -13.27
C THR A 192 -8.65 -5.46 -14.69
N GLY A 193 -8.58 -6.60 -15.39
CA GLY A 193 -8.08 -6.67 -16.77
C GLY A 193 -6.56 -6.76 -16.90
N GLY A 194 -5.82 -6.66 -15.80
CA GLY A 194 -4.37 -6.84 -15.80
C GLY A 194 -3.94 -8.31 -15.87
N THR A 195 -2.69 -8.54 -16.27
CA THR A 195 -2.13 -9.90 -16.36
C THR A 195 -1.67 -10.38 -15.00
N LEU A 196 -2.09 -11.60 -14.63
CA LEU A 196 -1.62 -12.29 -13.44
C LEU A 196 -0.46 -13.22 -13.80
N PHE A 197 0.56 -13.25 -12.95
CA PHE A 197 1.72 -14.11 -13.07
C PHE A 197 1.80 -15.09 -11.88
N PRO A 198 2.50 -16.24 -12.06
CA PRO A 198 2.81 -17.13 -10.93
C PRO A 198 3.65 -16.40 -9.86
N GLY A 199 3.53 -16.85 -8.61
CA GLY A 199 4.40 -16.37 -7.54
C GLY A 199 5.88 -16.58 -7.81
N ALA A 200 6.74 -15.78 -7.18
CA ALA A 200 8.20 -15.77 -7.40
C ALA A 200 8.84 -17.17 -7.28
N ILE A 201 8.40 -18.00 -6.31
CA ILE A 201 8.88 -19.38 -6.15
C ILE A 201 8.54 -20.24 -7.37
N ASN A 202 7.33 -20.14 -7.89
CA ASN A 202 6.89 -20.89 -9.07
C ASN A 202 7.63 -20.42 -10.34
N MET A 203 7.86 -19.12 -10.47
CA MET A 203 8.69 -18.57 -11.55
C MET A 203 10.13 -19.10 -11.47
N ALA A 204 10.73 -19.10 -10.28
CA ALA A 204 12.07 -19.65 -10.06
C ALA A 204 12.15 -21.16 -10.38
N ALA A 205 11.10 -21.92 -10.07
CA ALA A 205 11.01 -23.35 -10.35
C ALA A 205 11.02 -23.70 -11.86
N THR A 206 10.80 -22.73 -12.74
CA THR A 206 10.94 -22.93 -14.19
C THR A 206 12.40 -23.07 -14.63
N PHE A 207 13.36 -22.65 -13.81
CA PHE A 207 14.80 -22.53 -14.13
C PHE A 207 15.07 -21.74 -15.43
N ASN A 208 14.11 -20.96 -15.90
CA ASN A 208 14.21 -20.17 -17.13
C ASN A 208 14.38 -18.67 -16.77
N ARG A 209 15.65 -18.25 -16.66
CA ARG A 209 16.02 -16.88 -16.30
C ARG A 209 15.47 -15.84 -17.28
N ASP A 210 15.47 -16.15 -18.58
CA ASP A 210 15.01 -15.22 -19.62
C ASP A 210 13.50 -15.00 -19.52
N LEU A 211 12.74 -16.05 -19.20
CA LEU A 211 11.30 -15.92 -18.97
C LEU A 211 11.01 -15.06 -17.74
N VAL A 212 11.70 -15.31 -16.63
CA VAL A 212 11.55 -14.52 -15.40
C VAL A 212 11.89 -13.04 -15.65
N TYR A 213 12.99 -12.79 -16.37
CA TYR A 213 13.37 -11.41 -16.74
C TYR A 213 12.30 -10.70 -17.59
N LYS A 214 11.74 -11.38 -18.59
CA LYS A 214 10.65 -10.84 -19.41
C LYS A 214 9.39 -10.55 -18.61
N ILE A 215 9.03 -11.44 -17.69
CA ILE A 215 7.88 -11.23 -16.78
C ILE A 215 8.12 -10.00 -15.90
N CYS A 216 9.32 -9.86 -15.32
CA CYS A 216 9.67 -8.70 -14.52
C CYS A 216 9.62 -7.38 -15.32
N LEU A 217 10.04 -7.40 -16.59
CA LEU A 217 9.95 -6.22 -17.47
C LEU A 217 8.50 -5.83 -17.75
N LEU A 218 7.64 -6.81 -18.12
CA LEU A 218 6.22 -6.55 -18.36
C LEU A 218 5.55 -5.98 -17.11
N TYR A 219 5.86 -6.54 -15.96
CA TYR A 219 5.32 -6.12 -14.68
C TYR A 219 5.70 -4.68 -14.30
N THR A 220 6.95 -4.28 -14.55
CA THR A 220 7.42 -2.90 -14.30
C THR A 220 6.96 -1.91 -15.37
N SER A 221 6.77 -2.33 -16.62
CA SER A 221 6.33 -1.46 -17.69
C SER A 221 4.83 -1.21 -17.68
N ASP A 222 4.01 -2.19 -17.35
CA ASP A 222 2.54 -2.03 -17.24
C ASP A 222 2.18 -0.95 -16.21
N ALA A 223 2.86 -0.94 -15.05
CA ALA A 223 2.68 0.09 -14.05
C ALA A 223 3.12 1.49 -14.52
N ALA A 224 4.13 1.57 -15.41
CA ALA A 224 4.61 2.83 -15.95
C ALA A 224 3.77 3.34 -17.13
N ASP A 225 3.16 2.44 -17.91
CA ASP A 225 2.33 2.79 -19.07
C ASP A 225 0.93 3.24 -18.65
N GLU A 226 0.36 2.69 -17.57
CA GLU A 226 -0.85 3.23 -16.96
C GLU A 226 -0.65 4.67 -16.45
N ALA A 227 0.54 5.01 -15.97
CA ALA A 227 0.88 6.38 -15.56
C ALA A 227 1.10 7.34 -16.73
N ARG A 228 1.42 6.83 -17.93
CA ARG A 228 1.65 7.64 -19.16
C ARG A 228 0.40 7.85 -20.00
N SER A 229 -0.64 7.04 -19.82
CA SER A 229 -1.88 7.17 -20.60
C SER A 229 -2.80 8.31 -20.09
N VAL A 230 -2.27 9.24 -19.32
CA VAL A 230 -2.97 10.38 -18.69
C VAL A 230 -2.54 11.71 -19.34
N ASP A 231 -2.38 11.71 -20.66
CA ASP A 231 -2.28 12.95 -21.46
C ASP A 231 -3.63 13.29 -22.13
#